data_585e40478f68eb5f01de39ab8d3b45f6
#
_entry.id   585e40478f68eb5f01de39ab8d3b45f6
#
_cell.length_a   1.000
_cell.length_b   1.000
_cell.length_c   1.000
_cell.angle_alpha   90.00
_cell.angle_beta   90.00
_cell.angle_gamma   90.00
#
_symmetry.space_group_name_H-M   'P 1'
#
loop_
_entity.id
_entity.type
_entity.pdbx_description
1 polymer ?
#
loop_
_entity_poly.entity_id
_entity_poly.type
_entity_poly.pdbx_seq_one_letter_code
_entity_poly.pdbx_strand_id
1 'polypeptide(L)'
;MNIRDPNNPCIFCNIAESGLAKENNLAYAIYDSYPVTDMHCLIIPKRHVKDYFSLTNEEIIACNSLIKELKYEIELKDISIKGFNVGTNIGKISGQSILHCHIH
;
A
#
# COMPACT_ATOMS: atom_id res chain seq x y z
N MET A 1 12.43 9.39 5.04
CA MET A 1 12.29 8.44 6.15
C MET A 1 12.99 7.13 5.82
N ASN A 2 13.69 6.56 6.77
CA ASN A 2 14.27 5.23 6.61
C ASN A 2 13.30 4.21 7.20
N ILE A 3 12.65 3.43 6.34
CA ILE A 3 11.70 2.40 6.76
C ILE A 3 12.36 1.02 6.79
N ARG A 4 13.66 0.97 6.54
CA ARG A 4 14.40 -0.29 6.50
C ARG A 4 14.95 -0.62 7.88
N ASP A 5 14.59 -1.78 8.40
CA ASP A 5 15.11 -2.32 9.65
C ASP A 5 15.58 -3.76 9.41
N PRO A 6 16.92 -4.00 9.38
CA PRO A 6 17.44 -5.34 9.08
C PRO A 6 17.10 -6.38 10.15
N ASN A 7 16.67 -5.96 11.35
CA ASN A 7 16.28 -6.88 12.42
C ASN A 7 14.79 -7.26 12.35
N ASN A 8 14.02 -6.62 11.46
CA ASN A 8 12.61 -6.89 11.30
C ASN A 8 12.40 -7.78 10.08
N PRO A 9 11.80 -8.98 10.22
CA PRO A 9 11.57 -9.87 9.08
C PRO A 9 10.44 -9.45 8.15
N CYS A 10 9.65 -8.45 8.51
CA CYS A 10 8.53 -8.01 7.68
C CYS A 10 9.03 -7.29 6.43
N ILE A 11 8.63 -7.78 5.26
CA ILE A 11 9.07 -7.17 4.00
C ILE A 11 8.52 -5.75 3.82
N PHE A 12 7.34 -5.45 4.35
CA PHE A 12 6.75 -4.12 4.25
C PHE A 12 7.34 -3.12 5.24
N CYS A 13 7.99 -3.60 6.30
CA CYS A 13 8.77 -2.73 7.19
C CYS A 13 10.16 -2.42 6.60
N ASN A 14 10.55 -3.12 5.55
CA ASN A 14 11.91 -3.09 5.01
C ASN A 14 11.99 -2.65 3.55
N ILE A 15 10.99 -1.92 3.06
CA ILE A 15 11.03 -1.40 1.70
C ILE A 15 12.06 -0.27 1.63
N ALA A 16 12.99 -0.37 0.68
CA ALA A 16 13.97 0.68 0.42
C ALA A 16 13.27 1.90 -0.18
N GLU A 17 13.78 3.10 0.13
CA GLU A 17 13.22 4.35 -0.38
C GLU A 17 13.12 4.36 -1.91
N SER A 18 14.09 3.76 -2.59
CA SER A 18 14.09 3.66 -4.05
C SER A 18 12.94 2.82 -4.60
N GLY A 19 12.31 1.99 -3.76
CA GLY A 19 11.14 1.19 -4.13
C GLY A 19 9.81 1.89 -3.95
N LEU A 20 9.81 3.09 -3.36
CA LEU A 20 8.57 3.82 -3.10
C LEU A 20 8.05 4.49 -4.36
N ALA A 21 6.76 4.34 -4.63
CA ALA A 21 6.09 5.09 -5.69
C ALA A 21 5.64 6.45 -5.15
N LYS A 22 5.22 6.50 -3.91
CA LYS A 22 4.72 7.70 -3.26
C LYS A 22 4.69 7.48 -1.74
N GLU A 23 4.77 8.57 -0.96
CA GLU A 23 4.60 8.46 0.50
C GLU A 23 4.07 9.74 1.11
N ASN A 24 3.55 9.63 2.32
CA ASN A 24 3.24 10.75 3.20
C ASN A 24 3.73 10.41 4.62
N ASN A 25 3.27 11.15 5.63
CA ASN A 25 3.77 10.97 7.00
C ASN A 25 3.49 9.58 7.59
N LEU A 26 2.38 8.96 7.22
CA LEU A 26 1.91 7.73 7.90
C LEU A 26 1.83 6.51 6.98
N ALA A 27 1.95 6.70 5.68
CA ALA A 27 1.80 5.61 4.72
C ALA A 27 2.71 5.78 3.52
N TYR A 28 2.88 4.70 2.78
CA TYR A 28 3.60 4.73 1.52
C TYR A 28 2.90 3.82 0.51
N ALA A 29 3.27 3.98 -0.75
CA ALA A 29 2.74 3.16 -1.83
C ALA A 29 3.88 2.60 -2.67
N ILE A 30 3.69 1.39 -3.15
CA ILE A 30 4.60 0.73 -4.09
C ILE A 30 3.78 0.13 -5.22
N TYR A 31 4.43 -0.15 -6.35
CA TYR A 31 3.83 -1.02 -7.36
C TYR A 31 4.06 -2.46 -6.97
N ASP A 32 3.05 -3.30 -7.14
CA ASP A 32 3.15 -4.70 -6.76
C ASP A 32 4.14 -5.43 -7.67
N SER A 33 5.00 -6.25 -7.08
CA SER A 33 5.97 -7.06 -7.84
C SER A 33 5.28 -8.19 -8.61
N TYR A 34 4.11 -8.61 -8.17
CA TYR A 34 3.33 -9.67 -8.81
C TYR A 34 1.91 -9.15 -9.08
N PRO A 35 1.78 -8.17 -9.98
CA PRO A 35 0.50 -7.51 -10.19
C PRO A 35 -0.51 -8.41 -10.90
N VAL A 36 -1.76 -8.31 -10.47
CA VAL A 36 -2.89 -8.94 -11.17
C VAL A 36 -3.14 -8.20 -12.49
N THR A 37 -2.97 -6.87 -12.47
CA THR A 37 -3.08 -6.01 -13.64
C THR A 37 -1.91 -5.05 -13.66
N ASP A 38 -1.64 -4.43 -14.82
CA ASP A 38 -0.68 -3.35 -14.91
C ASP A 38 -1.08 -2.23 -13.95
N MET A 39 -0.08 -1.58 -13.35
CA MET A 39 -0.27 -0.50 -12.40
C MET A 39 -0.97 -0.91 -11.10
N HIS A 40 -0.95 -2.20 -10.77
CA HIS A 40 -1.42 -2.66 -9.47
C HIS A 40 -0.53 -2.09 -8.37
N CYS A 41 -1.12 -1.31 -7.46
CA CYS A 41 -0.40 -0.65 -6.39
C CYS A 41 -0.76 -1.25 -5.04
N LEU A 42 0.17 -1.16 -4.10
CA LEU A 42 -0.08 -1.47 -2.70
C LEU A 42 0.11 -0.20 -1.89
N ILE A 43 -0.86 0.10 -1.05
CA ILE A 43 -0.81 1.23 -0.11
C ILE A 43 -0.64 0.65 1.28
N ILE A 44 0.40 1.06 1.98
CA ILE A 44 0.88 0.39 3.18
C ILE A 44 1.11 1.41 4.28
N PRO A 45 0.52 1.23 5.49
CA PRO A 45 0.85 2.09 6.62
C PRO A 45 2.30 1.85 7.04
N LYS A 46 2.98 2.90 7.44
CA LYS A 46 4.38 2.81 7.88
C LYS A 46 4.51 2.00 9.17
N ARG A 47 3.57 2.20 10.10
CA ARG A 47 3.54 1.45 11.35
C ARG A 47 3.17 -0.01 11.05
N HIS A 48 3.86 -0.93 11.68
CA HIS A 48 3.56 -2.35 11.52
C HIS A 48 2.27 -2.68 12.25
N VAL A 49 1.18 -2.84 11.50
CA VAL A 49 -0.11 -3.30 12.01
C VAL A 49 -0.58 -4.47 11.17
N LYS A 50 -1.27 -5.37 11.81
CA LYS A 50 -1.66 -6.64 11.20
C LYS A 50 -2.61 -6.46 10.01
N ASP A 51 -3.62 -5.61 10.16
CA ASP A 51 -4.67 -5.46 9.16
C ASP A 51 -5.37 -4.11 9.25
N TYR A 52 -6.32 -3.92 8.35
CA TYR A 52 -7.08 -2.67 8.21
C TYR A 52 -7.79 -2.27 9.51
N PHE A 53 -8.29 -3.22 10.27
CA PHE A 53 -9.04 -2.92 11.49
C PHE A 53 -8.16 -2.37 12.63
N SER A 54 -6.85 -2.55 12.52
CA SER A 54 -5.90 -2.04 13.50
C SER A 54 -5.39 -0.64 13.18
N LEU A 55 -5.79 -0.06 12.04
CA LEU A 55 -5.38 1.27 11.65
C LEU A 55 -6.06 2.33 12.52
N THR A 56 -5.33 3.41 12.82
CA THR A 56 -5.94 4.60 13.40
C THR A 56 -6.69 5.38 12.32
N ASN A 57 -7.56 6.31 12.74
CA ASN A 57 -8.27 7.15 11.79
C ASN A 57 -7.30 7.98 10.94
N GLU A 58 -6.23 8.49 11.55
CA GLU A 58 -5.19 9.26 10.85
C GLU A 58 -4.49 8.41 9.79
N GLU A 59 -4.25 7.15 10.11
CA GLU A 59 -3.63 6.22 9.16
C GLU A 59 -4.56 5.91 7.99
N ILE A 60 -5.85 5.77 8.26
CA ILE A 60 -6.85 5.57 7.21
C ILE A 60 -6.89 6.77 6.28
N ILE A 61 -6.89 7.98 6.84
CA ILE A 61 -6.88 9.21 6.06
C ILE A 61 -5.61 9.29 5.20
N ALA A 62 -4.46 8.96 5.79
CA ALA A 62 -3.19 8.98 5.07
C ALA A 62 -3.18 7.99 3.89
N CYS A 63 -3.66 6.78 4.12
CA CYS A 63 -3.79 5.78 3.06
C CYS A 63 -4.74 6.26 1.96
N ASN A 64 -5.88 6.81 2.37
CA ASN A 64 -6.89 7.31 1.44
C ASN A 64 -6.36 8.44 0.56
N SER A 65 -5.55 9.32 1.13
CA SER A 65 -4.91 10.39 0.37
C SER A 65 -4.00 9.84 -0.73
N LEU A 66 -3.21 8.82 -0.43
CA LEU A 66 -2.35 8.18 -1.41
C LEU A 66 -3.15 7.48 -2.50
N ILE A 67 -4.25 6.83 -2.14
CA ILE A 67 -5.12 6.16 -3.11
C ILE A 67 -5.66 7.17 -4.12
N LYS A 68 -6.14 8.32 -3.65
CA LYS A 68 -6.68 9.36 -4.51
C LYS A 68 -5.62 9.98 -5.42
N GLU A 69 -4.43 10.22 -4.89
CA GLU A 69 -3.31 10.76 -5.67
C GLU A 69 -2.88 9.79 -6.76
N LEU A 70 -2.76 8.50 -6.43
CA LEU A 70 -2.39 7.46 -7.39
C LEU A 70 -3.45 7.29 -8.46
N LYS A 71 -4.72 7.32 -8.09
CA LYS A 71 -5.82 7.25 -9.04
C LYS A 71 -5.67 8.33 -10.11
N TYR A 72 -5.45 9.56 -9.66
CA TYR A 72 -5.27 10.70 -10.56
C TYR A 72 -4.08 10.50 -11.50
N GLU A 73 -2.95 10.09 -10.96
CA GLU A 73 -1.73 9.87 -11.75
C GLU A 73 -1.87 8.74 -12.76
N ILE A 74 -2.54 7.65 -12.36
CA ILE A 74 -2.79 6.51 -13.23
C ILE A 74 -3.72 6.91 -14.38
N GLU A 75 -4.76 7.67 -14.10
CA GLU A 75 -5.69 8.16 -15.12
C GLU A 75 -4.99 9.05 -16.14
N LEU A 76 -4.00 9.83 -15.70
CA LEU A 76 -3.21 10.67 -16.62
C LEU A 76 -2.30 9.84 -17.52
N LYS A 77 -1.80 8.71 -17.02
CA LYS A 77 -0.90 7.84 -17.78
C LYS A 77 -1.64 6.98 -18.79
N ASP A 78 -2.86 6.61 -18.50
CA ASP A 78 -3.62 5.71 -19.36
C ASP A 78 -5.10 6.10 -19.35
N ILE A 79 -5.52 6.85 -20.35
CA ILE A 79 -6.88 7.34 -20.46
C ILE A 79 -7.90 6.25 -20.78
N SER A 80 -7.44 5.05 -21.11
CA SER A 80 -8.33 3.91 -21.38
C SER A 80 -8.88 3.27 -20.10
N ILE A 81 -8.29 3.58 -18.95
CA ILE A 81 -8.73 3.03 -17.67
C ILE A 81 -10.09 3.62 -17.31
N LYS A 82 -11.07 2.75 -17.07
CA LYS A 82 -12.45 3.14 -16.81
C LYS A 82 -12.92 2.81 -15.39
N GLY A 83 -12.08 2.15 -14.58
CA GLY A 83 -12.48 1.81 -13.23
C GLY A 83 -11.31 1.30 -12.40
N PHE A 84 -11.59 1.17 -11.12
CA PHE A 84 -10.59 0.75 -10.13
C PHE A 84 -11.24 -0.24 -9.17
N ASN A 85 -10.42 -1.13 -8.65
CA ASN A 85 -10.82 -1.98 -7.55
C ASN A 85 -9.91 -1.65 -6.37
N VAL A 86 -10.51 -1.32 -5.23
CA VAL A 86 -9.76 -0.98 -4.01
C VAL A 86 -10.21 -1.94 -2.92
N GLY A 87 -9.26 -2.65 -2.32
CA GLY A 87 -9.61 -3.60 -1.29
C GLY A 87 -8.42 -4.07 -0.49
N THR A 88 -8.70 -4.72 0.62
CA THR A 88 -7.67 -5.26 1.50
C THR A 88 -8.11 -6.64 1.99
N ASN A 89 -7.16 -7.55 2.08
CA ASN A 89 -7.44 -8.88 2.61
C ASN A 89 -7.13 -8.89 4.10
N ILE A 90 -8.07 -9.36 4.90
CA ILE A 90 -7.96 -9.40 6.34
C ILE A 90 -8.08 -10.84 6.80
N GLY A 91 -7.01 -11.33 7.41
CA GLY A 91 -6.94 -12.71 7.85
C GLY A 91 -6.52 -13.67 6.74
N LYS A 92 -5.93 -14.78 7.17
CA LYS A 92 -5.36 -15.77 6.26
C LYS A 92 -6.42 -16.39 5.35
N ILE A 93 -7.62 -16.62 5.87
CA ILE A 93 -8.71 -17.26 5.12
C ILE A 93 -9.20 -16.39 3.96
N SER A 94 -9.04 -15.09 4.03
CA SER A 94 -9.41 -14.18 2.95
C SER A 94 -8.26 -13.86 2.01
N GLY A 95 -7.10 -14.53 2.20
CA GLY A 95 -5.96 -14.40 1.29
C GLY A 95 -4.86 -13.47 1.76
N GLN A 96 -4.90 -13.02 3.02
CA GLN A 96 -3.80 -12.20 3.54
C GLN A 96 -2.55 -13.06 3.71
N SER A 97 -1.55 -12.84 2.89
CA SER A 97 -0.29 -13.61 2.91
C SER A 97 0.80 -12.92 3.74
N ILE A 98 0.71 -11.62 3.92
CA ILE A 98 1.70 -10.82 4.67
C ILE A 98 0.98 -10.15 5.83
N LEU A 99 1.48 -10.38 7.05
CA LEU A 99 0.87 -9.85 8.27
C LEU A 99 1.34 -8.42 8.57
N HIS A 100 1.19 -7.57 7.60
CA HIS A 100 1.35 -6.12 7.68
C HIS A 100 0.28 -5.57 6.74
N CYS A 101 -0.61 -4.75 7.25
CA CYS A 101 -1.75 -4.22 6.50
C CYS A 101 -1.30 -3.64 5.16
N HIS A 102 -2.01 -4.01 4.10
CA HIS A 102 -1.78 -3.43 2.78
C HIS A 102 -3.09 -3.40 2.01
N ILE A 103 -3.28 -2.33 1.27
CA ILE A 103 -4.49 -2.08 0.47
C ILE A 103 -4.11 -2.16 -0.99
N HIS A 104 -4.80 -3.00 -1.72
CA HIS A 104 -4.59 -3.20 -3.15
C HIS A 104 -5.26 -2.13 -3.98
#